data_fda82260fcd14ab4c29e0573f9a84ad7
#
_entry.id   fda82260fcd14ab4c29e0573f9a84ad7
#
_cell.length_a   1.000
_cell.length_b   1.000
_cell.length_c   1.000
_cell.angle_alpha   90.00
_cell.angle_beta   90.00
_cell.angle_gamma   90.00
#
_symmetry.space_group_name_H-M   'P 1'
#
loop_
_entity.id
_entity.type
_entity.pdbx_description
1 polymer ?
#
loop_
_entity_poly.entity_id
_entity_poly.type
_entity_poly.pdbx_seq_one_letter_code
_entity_poly.pdbx_strand_id
1 'polypeptide(L)'
;MEQVTKRKPEGESQAEVAIALTIIIPSYNTRELLSDCLGSIYQNPPCEPYEIIVVDDASKDGTSEMIGACFPEVRLLRNDTNRHYAYSNNWAFSIAQGRYLLLLNSDTIVLPHALDGMLAFLQMHPEAGVVGCRLLNGDGTIQWSVKSLPNAGSALFGARSIVTRMFPNNRYSRMHLLHLGRDLTTPFLVESGYVSSAAFMVPREVAHEVGNLDPRLAYHVDADYCKRIADAGYKCFYLPTATIIHLNHKGGTLANLRTRFRSLLMFEVHSYIYYRKHIQRSMWNPMRIFVPLGLFCHFLILIVAQACTEFAATLRSFLRPKASGH
;
A
#
# COMPACT_ATOMS: atom_id res chain seq x y z
N MET A 1 -19.76 -11.08 71.60
CA MET A 1 -18.78 -10.23 70.84
C MET A 1 -18.63 -10.86 69.45
N GLU A 2 -19.47 -10.42 68.53
CA GLU A 2 -19.45 -10.87 67.13
C GLU A 2 -18.52 -9.95 66.33
N GLN A 3 -17.50 -10.55 65.70
CA GLN A 3 -16.60 -9.83 64.79
C GLN A 3 -17.27 -9.71 63.39
N VAL A 4 -17.66 -8.50 63.04
CA VAL A 4 -18.13 -8.14 61.71
C VAL A 4 -16.90 -7.99 60.80
N THR A 5 -16.62 -9.01 60.01
CA THR A 5 -15.64 -8.94 58.93
C THR A 5 -16.21 -8.10 57.77
N LYS A 6 -15.71 -6.89 57.61
CA LYS A 6 -15.95 -6.03 56.42
C LYS A 6 -15.33 -6.71 55.19
N ARG A 7 -16.17 -7.21 54.27
CA ARG A 7 -15.75 -7.57 52.90
C ARG A 7 -15.35 -6.28 52.18
N LYS A 8 -14.14 -6.25 51.65
CA LYS A 8 -13.71 -5.26 50.64
C LYS A 8 -14.58 -5.44 49.38
N PRO A 9 -15.00 -4.37 48.71
CA PRO A 9 -15.64 -4.49 47.40
C PRO A 9 -14.64 -5.09 46.42
N GLU A 10 -15.05 -6.18 45.75
CA GLU A 10 -14.34 -6.77 44.60
C GLU A 10 -14.24 -5.70 43.53
N GLY A 11 -13.00 -5.48 43.05
CA GLY A 11 -12.71 -4.48 42.05
C GLY A 11 -13.55 -4.71 40.80
N GLU A 12 -14.22 -3.68 40.32
CA GLU A 12 -14.78 -3.61 39.00
C GLU A 12 -13.65 -3.95 38.00
N SER A 13 -13.77 -5.10 37.37
CA SER A 13 -12.98 -5.44 36.18
C SER A 13 -13.32 -4.37 35.16
N GLN A 14 -12.40 -3.42 34.94
CA GLN A 14 -12.49 -2.52 33.78
C GLN A 14 -12.54 -3.44 32.57
N ALA A 15 -13.69 -3.51 31.90
CA ALA A 15 -13.82 -4.21 30.64
C ALA A 15 -12.77 -3.62 29.69
N GLU A 16 -11.79 -4.41 29.31
CA GLU A 16 -10.75 -4.03 28.37
C GLU A 16 -11.45 -3.58 27.08
N VAL A 17 -11.30 -2.29 26.73
CA VAL A 17 -11.98 -1.71 25.57
C VAL A 17 -11.41 -2.41 24.33
N ALA A 18 -12.24 -3.22 23.68
CA ALA A 18 -11.82 -3.98 22.51
C ALA A 18 -11.40 -3.03 21.39
N ILE A 19 -10.16 -3.13 20.94
CA ILE A 19 -9.62 -2.30 19.83
C ILE A 19 -10.30 -2.70 18.52
N ALA A 20 -10.92 -1.74 17.86
CA ALA A 20 -11.58 -1.94 16.58
C ALA A 20 -10.56 -1.93 15.43
N LEU A 21 -9.63 -0.97 15.42
CA LEU A 21 -8.68 -0.76 14.33
C LEU A 21 -7.24 -0.77 14.80
N THR A 22 -6.36 -1.54 14.14
CA THR A 22 -4.91 -1.35 14.19
C THR A 22 -4.45 -0.68 12.92
N ILE A 23 -3.82 0.50 13.02
CA ILE A 23 -3.18 1.21 11.92
C ILE A 23 -1.70 0.82 11.90
N ILE A 24 -1.25 0.22 10.81
CA ILE A 24 0.11 -0.32 10.65
C ILE A 24 0.86 0.53 9.63
N ILE A 25 1.97 1.14 10.06
CA ILE A 25 2.75 2.07 9.25
C ILE A 25 4.22 1.63 9.23
N PRO A 26 4.69 0.95 8.17
CA PRO A 26 6.11 0.71 7.97
C PRO A 26 6.79 2.01 7.52
N SER A 27 7.96 2.33 8.08
CA SER A 27 8.72 3.55 7.81
C SER A 27 10.20 3.24 7.59
N TYR A 28 10.81 3.87 6.60
CA TYR A 28 12.25 3.82 6.37
C TYR A 28 12.78 5.12 5.81
N ASN A 29 13.50 5.88 6.63
CA ASN A 29 14.04 7.21 6.30
C ASN A 29 12.95 8.15 5.74
N THR A 30 11.83 8.28 6.44
CA THR A 30 10.68 9.11 6.06
C THR A 30 10.18 9.93 7.25
N ARG A 31 11.08 10.43 8.09
CA ARG A 31 10.77 11.12 9.35
C ARG A 31 9.70 12.20 9.21
N GLU A 32 9.88 13.15 8.29
CA GLU A 32 8.94 14.27 8.10
C GLU A 32 7.58 13.77 7.56
N LEU A 33 7.61 12.91 6.56
CA LEU A 33 6.39 12.33 5.96
C LEU A 33 5.60 11.52 6.98
N LEU A 34 6.29 10.73 7.82
CA LEU A 34 5.67 9.96 8.88
C LEU A 34 5.07 10.88 9.94
N SER A 35 5.76 11.99 10.29
CA SER A 35 5.22 12.99 11.21
C SER A 35 3.91 13.59 10.69
N ASP A 36 3.86 13.95 9.41
CA ASP A 36 2.66 14.47 8.76
C ASP A 36 1.54 13.41 8.69
N CYS A 37 1.90 12.16 8.40
CA CYS A 37 0.98 11.03 8.37
C CYS A 37 0.33 10.81 9.75
N LEU A 38 1.12 10.70 10.80
CA LEU A 38 0.64 10.56 12.19
C LEU A 38 -0.20 11.76 12.59
N GLY A 39 0.27 12.98 12.32
CA GLY A 39 -0.48 14.21 12.57
C GLY A 39 -1.86 14.21 11.90
N SER A 40 -1.96 13.71 10.66
CA SER A 40 -3.23 13.62 9.94
C SER A 40 -4.20 12.59 10.56
N ILE A 41 -3.68 11.49 11.12
CA ILE A 41 -4.50 10.51 11.85
C ILE A 41 -5.05 11.12 13.13
N TYR A 42 -4.20 11.83 13.92
CA TYR A 42 -4.66 12.50 15.14
C TYR A 42 -5.62 13.67 14.88
N GLN A 43 -5.55 14.30 13.71
CA GLN A 43 -6.52 15.32 13.29
C GLN A 43 -7.85 14.71 12.80
N ASN A 44 -7.83 13.49 12.29
CA ASN A 44 -8.99 12.78 11.75
C ASN A 44 -9.04 11.35 12.32
N PRO A 45 -9.13 11.17 13.66
CA PRO A 45 -9.10 9.86 14.27
C PRO A 45 -10.39 9.10 13.93
N PRO A 46 -10.34 7.76 13.89
CA PRO A 46 -11.56 6.97 13.83
C PRO A 46 -12.38 7.16 15.12
N CYS A 47 -13.70 7.06 15.01
CA CYS A 47 -14.60 7.16 16.15
C CYS A 47 -14.50 5.96 17.09
N GLU A 48 -14.12 4.78 16.58
CA GLU A 48 -13.94 3.56 17.37
C GLU A 48 -12.53 3.49 17.97
N PRO A 49 -12.35 2.71 19.07
CA PRO A 49 -11.04 2.51 19.68
C PRO A 49 -10.01 1.96 18.70
N TYR A 50 -8.83 2.56 18.67
CA TYR A 50 -7.76 2.19 17.75
C TYR A 50 -6.38 2.20 18.42
N GLU A 51 -5.44 1.51 17.77
CA GLU A 51 -4.02 1.60 18.07
C GLU A 51 -3.23 1.92 16.80
N ILE A 52 -2.06 2.53 16.97
CA ILE A 52 -1.12 2.78 15.88
C ILE A 52 0.17 2.00 16.16
N ILE A 53 0.59 1.18 15.20
CA ILE A 53 1.87 0.47 15.24
C ILE A 53 2.73 1.01 14.11
N VAL A 54 3.83 1.66 14.45
CA VAL A 54 4.88 2.05 13.49
C VAL A 54 6.00 1.03 13.54
N VAL A 55 6.41 0.54 12.38
CA VAL A 55 7.60 -0.32 12.24
C VAL A 55 8.70 0.48 11.57
N ASP A 56 9.66 0.97 12.37
CA ASP A 56 10.87 1.63 11.86
C ASP A 56 11.84 0.58 11.32
N ASP A 57 12.01 0.56 10.01
CA ASP A 57 12.80 -0.43 9.28
C ASP A 57 14.29 -0.05 9.22
N ALA A 58 14.89 0.25 10.39
CA ALA A 58 16.27 0.70 10.58
C ALA A 58 16.57 2.08 9.97
N SER A 59 15.71 3.07 10.18
CA SER A 59 15.95 4.45 9.76
C SER A 59 17.17 5.07 10.44
N LYS A 60 17.77 6.05 9.75
CA LYS A 60 18.95 6.81 10.22
C LYS A 60 18.73 8.32 10.24
N ASP A 61 17.49 8.76 10.01
CA ASP A 61 17.09 10.16 9.88
C ASP A 61 16.45 10.74 11.16
N GLY A 62 16.51 9.99 12.28
CA GLY A 62 15.89 10.40 13.56
C GLY A 62 14.39 10.08 13.64
N THR A 63 13.90 9.15 12.81
CA THR A 63 12.49 8.71 12.81
C THR A 63 12.06 8.18 14.18
N SER A 64 12.82 7.26 14.79
CA SER A 64 12.47 6.65 16.09
C SER A 64 12.44 7.69 17.22
N GLU A 65 13.40 8.60 17.24
CA GLU A 65 13.51 9.70 18.21
C GLU A 65 12.32 10.67 18.08
N MET A 66 11.90 10.98 16.86
CA MET A 66 10.74 11.82 16.59
C MET A 66 9.46 11.17 17.11
N ILE A 67 9.25 9.88 16.88
CA ILE A 67 8.07 9.15 17.38
C ILE A 67 8.04 9.21 18.90
N GLY A 68 9.13 8.88 19.58
CA GLY A 68 9.21 8.91 21.05
C GLY A 68 8.95 10.27 21.65
N ALA A 69 9.36 11.36 20.98
CA ALA A 69 9.18 12.72 21.45
C ALA A 69 7.80 13.31 21.15
N CYS A 70 7.23 13.03 19.96
CA CYS A 70 6.03 13.71 19.47
C CYS A 70 4.77 12.84 19.52
N PHE A 71 4.91 11.50 19.53
CA PHE A 71 3.81 10.56 19.45
C PHE A 71 3.99 9.40 20.45
N PRO A 72 4.04 9.67 21.76
CA PRO A 72 4.37 8.64 22.78
C PRO A 72 3.35 7.51 22.88
N GLU A 73 2.13 7.69 22.39
CA GLU A 73 1.08 6.67 22.36
C GLU A 73 1.24 5.67 21.20
N VAL A 74 2.10 5.98 20.23
CA VAL A 74 2.38 5.10 19.10
C VAL A 74 3.25 3.94 19.55
N ARG A 75 2.81 2.72 19.27
CA ARG A 75 3.61 1.52 19.52
C ARG A 75 4.69 1.41 18.47
N LEU A 76 5.92 1.76 18.85
CA LEU A 76 7.08 1.69 17.96
C LEU A 76 7.75 0.31 18.03
N LEU A 77 7.92 -0.30 16.86
CA LEU A 77 8.78 -1.46 16.64
C LEU A 77 9.97 -1.01 15.79
N ARG A 78 11.18 -1.51 16.08
CA ARG A 78 12.38 -1.15 15.34
C ARG A 78 13.12 -2.40 14.86
N ASN A 79 13.36 -2.47 13.55
CA ASN A 79 14.24 -3.47 12.96
C ASN A 79 15.71 -3.05 13.10
N ASP A 80 16.60 -4.01 13.29
CA ASP A 80 18.06 -3.76 13.32
C ASP A 80 18.64 -3.49 11.91
N THR A 81 17.98 -4.01 10.89
CA THR A 81 18.34 -3.85 9.47
C THR A 81 17.09 -3.67 8.64
N ASN A 82 17.20 -3.04 7.47
CA ASN A 82 16.08 -2.89 6.55
C ASN A 82 15.58 -4.26 6.05
N ARG A 83 14.38 -4.63 6.48
CA ARG A 83 13.69 -5.91 6.19
C ARG A 83 12.63 -5.77 5.10
N HIS A 84 12.41 -4.56 4.61
CA HIS A 84 11.42 -4.21 3.60
C HIS A 84 9.95 -4.34 4.04
N TYR A 85 9.07 -3.82 3.19
CA TYR A 85 7.64 -3.60 3.43
C TYR A 85 6.89 -4.80 4.00
N ALA A 86 7.00 -5.98 3.34
CA ALA A 86 6.21 -7.14 3.74
C ALA A 86 6.61 -7.68 5.11
N TYR A 87 7.91 -7.72 5.42
CA TYR A 87 8.40 -8.19 6.72
C TYR A 87 7.92 -7.26 7.85
N SER A 88 8.07 -5.95 7.67
CA SER A 88 7.67 -4.96 8.67
C SER A 88 6.16 -5.01 8.96
N ASN A 89 5.32 -5.11 7.91
CA ASN A 89 3.88 -5.30 8.11
C ASN A 89 3.55 -6.63 8.80
N ASN A 90 4.21 -7.73 8.43
CA ASN A 90 3.98 -9.05 9.04
C ASN A 90 4.32 -9.07 10.53
N TRP A 91 5.39 -8.35 10.93
CA TRP A 91 5.71 -8.21 12.34
C TRP A 91 4.60 -7.46 13.10
N ALA A 92 4.11 -6.36 12.55
CA ALA A 92 2.98 -5.66 13.14
C ALA A 92 1.70 -6.52 13.17
N PHE A 93 1.42 -7.33 12.13
CA PHE A 93 0.28 -8.26 12.10
C PHE A 93 0.31 -9.24 13.30
N SER A 94 1.50 -9.73 13.67
CA SER A 94 1.64 -10.72 14.75
C SER A 94 1.29 -10.19 16.14
N ILE A 95 1.23 -8.86 16.31
CA ILE A 95 0.97 -8.22 17.62
C ILE A 95 -0.22 -7.27 17.60
N ALA A 96 -0.85 -7.09 16.45
CA ALA A 96 -2.02 -6.24 16.27
C ALA A 96 -3.22 -6.78 17.06
N GLN A 97 -3.92 -5.89 17.77
CA GLN A 97 -5.07 -6.23 18.60
C GLN A 97 -6.40 -5.87 17.95
N GLY A 98 -6.40 -4.96 16.97
CA GLY A 98 -7.61 -4.50 16.30
C GLY A 98 -8.35 -5.61 15.56
N ARG A 99 -9.68 -5.51 15.52
CA ARG A 99 -10.54 -6.38 14.71
C ARG A 99 -10.29 -6.17 13.21
N TYR A 100 -9.93 -4.95 12.82
CA TYR A 100 -9.54 -4.57 11.46
C TYR A 100 -8.11 -4.09 11.45
N LEU A 101 -7.39 -4.38 10.36
CA LEU A 101 -5.99 -4.00 10.14
C LEU A 101 -5.93 -3.06 8.93
N LEU A 102 -5.48 -1.83 9.14
CA LEU A 102 -5.19 -0.87 8.06
C LEU A 102 -3.69 -0.89 7.79
N LEU A 103 -3.29 -1.30 6.59
CA LEU A 103 -1.95 -1.04 6.09
C LEU A 103 -1.94 0.37 5.51
N LEU A 104 -1.02 1.19 5.99
CA LEU A 104 -0.93 2.60 5.62
C LEU A 104 0.54 2.98 5.38
N ASN A 105 0.85 3.56 4.21
CA ASN A 105 2.20 4.04 3.94
C ASN A 105 2.52 5.29 4.78
N SER A 106 3.80 5.45 5.15
CA SER A 106 4.29 6.61 5.92
C SER A 106 4.23 7.95 5.17
N ASP A 107 4.01 7.95 3.86
CA ASP A 107 3.88 9.13 3.01
C ASP A 107 2.41 9.41 2.61
N THR A 108 1.48 9.16 3.55
CA THR A 108 0.04 9.41 3.36
C THR A 108 -0.49 10.48 4.30
N ILE A 109 -1.57 11.15 3.88
CA ILE A 109 -2.35 12.09 4.69
C ILE A 109 -3.79 11.62 4.72
N VAL A 110 -4.28 11.26 5.90
CA VAL A 110 -5.65 10.82 6.13
C VAL A 110 -6.58 12.03 6.10
N LEU A 111 -7.61 11.98 5.24
CA LEU A 111 -8.63 13.01 5.17
C LEU A 111 -9.84 12.68 6.07
N PRO A 112 -10.69 13.68 6.41
CA PRO A 112 -11.85 13.48 7.27
C PRO A 112 -12.74 12.31 6.81
N HIS A 113 -13.23 11.53 7.77
CA HIS A 113 -14.12 10.38 7.60
C HIS A 113 -13.55 9.20 6.77
N ALA A 114 -12.27 9.23 6.39
CA ALA A 114 -11.69 8.15 5.58
C ALA A 114 -11.62 6.83 6.36
N LEU A 115 -11.16 6.86 7.60
CA LEU A 115 -11.01 5.67 8.45
C LEU A 115 -12.38 5.11 8.86
N ASP A 116 -13.28 5.98 9.31
CA ASP A 116 -14.65 5.58 9.69
C ASP A 116 -15.42 4.99 8.51
N GLY A 117 -15.29 5.59 7.32
CA GLY A 117 -15.92 5.06 6.11
C GLY A 117 -15.45 3.66 5.76
N MET A 118 -14.14 3.37 5.88
CA MET A 118 -13.59 2.05 5.61
C MET A 118 -14.02 1.03 6.67
N LEU A 119 -14.04 1.41 7.97
CA LEU A 119 -14.52 0.58 9.07
C LEU A 119 -15.98 0.22 8.89
N ALA A 120 -16.84 1.23 8.72
CA ALA A 120 -18.29 1.03 8.55
C ALA A 120 -18.59 0.15 7.33
N PHE A 121 -17.83 0.32 6.23
CA PHE A 121 -17.99 -0.52 5.05
C PHE A 121 -17.72 -1.99 5.37
N LEU A 122 -16.59 -2.32 6.00
CA LEU A 122 -16.25 -3.71 6.35
C LEU A 122 -17.21 -4.32 7.39
N GLN A 123 -17.75 -3.51 8.30
CA GLN A 123 -18.76 -3.96 9.26
C GLN A 123 -20.08 -4.33 8.60
N MET A 124 -20.48 -3.60 7.55
CA MET A 124 -21.73 -3.85 6.82
C MET A 124 -21.58 -4.94 5.74
N HIS A 125 -20.36 -5.27 5.34
CA HIS A 125 -20.07 -6.19 4.24
C HIS A 125 -19.19 -7.35 4.69
N PRO A 126 -19.72 -8.37 5.37
CA PRO A 126 -18.95 -9.52 5.89
C PRO A 126 -18.27 -10.34 4.79
N GLU A 127 -18.73 -10.23 3.55
CA GLU A 127 -18.09 -10.84 2.38
C GLU A 127 -16.84 -10.09 1.91
N ALA A 128 -16.59 -8.88 2.39
CA ALA A 128 -15.44 -8.08 2.02
C ALA A 128 -14.20 -8.54 2.79
N GLY A 129 -13.23 -9.10 2.09
CA GLY A 129 -11.93 -9.47 2.66
C GLY A 129 -10.91 -8.34 2.63
N VAL A 130 -11.11 -7.35 1.78
CA VAL A 130 -10.28 -6.15 1.72
C VAL A 130 -11.06 -4.98 1.12
N VAL A 131 -10.87 -3.79 1.68
CA VAL A 131 -11.35 -2.54 1.09
C VAL A 131 -10.18 -1.58 0.90
N GLY A 132 -10.04 -1.06 -0.33
CA GLY A 132 -9.14 0.07 -0.64
C GLY A 132 -9.92 1.37 -0.74
N CYS A 133 -9.24 2.49 -0.51
CA CYS A 133 -9.82 3.83 -0.58
C CYS A 133 -9.37 4.60 -1.83
N ARG A 134 -9.97 5.76 -2.08
CA ARG A 134 -9.50 6.72 -3.08
C ARG A 134 -8.14 7.27 -2.64
N LEU A 135 -7.12 7.08 -3.48
CA LEU A 135 -5.83 7.72 -3.30
C LEU A 135 -5.73 8.92 -4.22
N LEU A 136 -5.30 10.06 -3.66
CA LEU A 136 -4.98 11.27 -4.41
C LEU A 136 -3.46 11.48 -4.43
N ASN A 137 -2.96 12.06 -5.51
CA ASN A 137 -1.61 12.63 -5.54
C ASN A 137 -1.56 13.92 -4.71
N GLY A 138 -0.36 14.41 -4.39
CA GLY A 138 -0.19 15.68 -3.69
C GLY A 138 -0.76 16.89 -4.43
N ASP A 139 -0.99 16.80 -5.74
CA ASP A 139 -1.65 17.82 -6.56
C ASP A 139 -3.19 17.67 -6.62
N GLY A 140 -3.76 16.72 -5.88
CA GLY A 140 -5.19 16.45 -5.83
C GLY A 140 -5.73 15.56 -6.96
N THR A 141 -4.91 15.15 -7.92
CA THR A 141 -5.33 14.22 -8.98
C THR A 141 -5.48 12.79 -8.45
N ILE A 142 -6.39 12.01 -9.04
CA ILE A 142 -6.66 10.63 -8.61
C ILE A 142 -5.48 9.73 -9.00
N GLN A 143 -4.96 8.96 -8.02
CA GLN A 143 -3.97 7.92 -8.30
C GLN A 143 -4.60 6.66 -8.88
N TRP A 144 -3.86 5.98 -9.73
CA TRP A 144 -4.24 4.69 -10.29
C TRP A 144 -4.03 3.56 -9.27
N SER A 145 -4.88 3.54 -8.24
CA SER A 145 -4.78 2.65 -7.07
C SER A 145 -5.59 1.36 -7.18
N VAL A 146 -6.46 1.24 -8.20
CA VAL A 146 -7.27 0.04 -8.47
C VAL A 146 -6.90 -0.50 -9.84
N LYS A 147 -6.40 -1.73 -9.88
CA LYS A 147 -5.82 -2.31 -11.08
C LYS A 147 -6.25 -3.75 -11.25
N SER A 148 -6.22 -4.27 -12.50
CA SER A 148 -6.36 -5.70 -12.74
C SER A 148 -5.17 -6.46 -12.16
N LEU A 149 -5.41 -7.73 -11.78
CA LEU A 149 -4.31 -8.63 -11.41
C LEU A 149 -3.27 -8.71 -12.54
N PRO A 150 -1.97 -8.85 -12.20
CA PRO A 150 -0.91 -8.92 -13.19
C PRO A 150 -1.15 -10.05 -14.20
N ASN A 151 -1.12 -9.68 -15.48
CA ASN A 151 -1.25 -10.59 -16.62
C ASN A 151 -0.47 -10.04 -17.81
N ALA A 152 -0.40 -10.77 -18.92
CA ALA A 152 0.34 -10.33 -20.11
C ALA A 152 -0.17 -8.99 -20.67
N GLY A 153 -1.47 -8.72 -20.63
CA GLY A 153 -2.06 -7.46 -21.07
C GLY A 153 -1.67 -6.27 -20.19
N SER A 154 -1.51 -6.47 -18.87
CA SER A 154 -1.15 -5.39 -17.95
C SER A 154 0.28 -4.86 -18.16
N ALA A 155 1.19 -5.63 -18.76
CA ALA A 155 2.50 -5.15 -19.17
C ALA A 155 2.40 -4.10 -20.29
N LEU A 156 1.46 -4.29 -21.23
CA LEU A 156 1.27 -3.42 -22.38
C LEU A 156 0.31 -2.26 -22.11
N PHE A 157 -0.69 -2.43 -21.23
CA PHE A 157 -1.78 -1.48 -21.01
C PHE A 157 -1.99 -1.12 -19.53
N GLY A 158 -1.14 -1.59 -18.63
CA GLY A 158 -1.18 -1.24 -17.21
C GLY A 158 -0.58 0.14 -16.90
N ALA A 159 -0.55 0.50 -15.64
CA ALA A 159 -0.13 1.82 -15.15
C ALA A 159 1.30 2.25 -15.54
N ARG A 160 2.19 1.29 -15.79
CA ARG A 160 3.59 1.56 -16.20
C ARG A 160 3.80 1.60 -17.71
N SER A 161 2.77 1.23 -18.48
CA SER A 161 2.84 1.20 -19.93
C SER A 161 3.00 2.59 -20.55
N ILE A 162 3.85 2.70 -21.56
CA ILE A 162 4.00 3.91 -22.37
C ILE A 162 2.68 4.24 -23.08
N VAL A 163 1.98 3.22 -23.59
CA VAL A 163 0.68 3.38 -24.26
C VAL A 163 -0.35 3.98 -23.32
N THR A 164 -0.42 3.49 -22.08
CA THR A 164 -1.34 4.03 -21.07
C THR A 164 -0.98 5.45 -20.66
N ARG A 165 0.32 5.77 -20.57
CA ARG A 165 0.77 7.13 -20.25
C ARG A 165 0.41 8.15 -21.33
N MET A 166 0.48 7.76 -22.60
CA MET A 166 0.13 8.62 -23.74
C MET A 166 -1.39 8.69 -23.97
N PHE A 167 -2.09 7.58 -23.75
CA PHE A 167 -3.51 7.44 -24.03
C PHE A 167 -4.24 6.75 -22.86
N PRO A 168 -4.36 7.38 -21.67
CA PRO A 168 -4.86 6.73 -20.47
C PRO A 168 -6.31 6.25 -20.59
N ASN A 169 -7.12 6.92 -21.40
CA ASN A 169 -8.54 6.63 -21.58
C ASN A 169 -8.85 5.64 -22.71
N ASN A 170 -7.82 5.00 -23.30
CA ASN A 170 -8.07 3.98 -24.29
C ASN A 170 -8.76 2.73 -23.69
N ARG A 171 -9.49 2.00 -24.52
CA ARG A 171 -10.30 0.84 -24.10
C ARG A 171 -9.47 -0.23 -23.35
N TYR A 172 -8.23 -0.48 -23.77
CA TYR A 172 -7.38 -1.50 -23.15
C TYR A 172 -6.82 -1.04 -21.80
N SER A 173 -6.40 0.23 -21.68
CA SER A 173 -5.96 0.79 -20.39
C SER A 173 -7.09 0.77 -19.35
N ARG A 174 -8.34 1.02 -19.74
CA ARG A 174 -9.51 0.91 -18.85
C ARG A 174 -9.71 -0.50 -18.29
N MET A 175 -9.35 -1.55 -19.05
CA MET A 175 -9.41 -2.93 -18.55
C MET A 175 -8.38 -3.22 -17.45
N HIS A 176 -7.33 -2.42 -17.36
CA HIS A 176 -6.26 -2.60 -16.37
C HIS A 176 -6.24 -1.54 -15.28
N LEU A 177 -6.84 -0.38 -15.52
CA LEU A 177 -7.04 0.71 -14.56
C LEU A 177 -8.54 0.78 -14.23
N LEU A 178 -8.97 -0.03 -13.26
CA LEU A 178 -10.38 -0.39 -13.07
C LEU A 178 -11.27 0.77 -12.59
N HIS A 179 -10.69 1.88 -12.14
CA HIS A 179 -11.45 3.07 -11.78
C HIS A 179 -11.77 3.99 -12.98
N LEU A 180 -11.06 3.82 -14.11
CA LEU A 180 -11.30 4.66 -15.29
C LEU A 180 -12.66 4.37 -15.94
N GLY A 181 -13.45 5.42 -16.09
CA GLY A 181 -14.79 5.33 -16.68
C GLY A 181 -15.87 4.74 -15.77
N ARG A 182 -15.58 4.58 -14.46
CA ARG A 182 -16.57 4.23 -13.43
C ARG A 182 -17.07 5.46 -12.71
N ASP A 183 -18.27 5.34 -12.16
CA ASP A 183 -18.78 6.28 -11.15
C ASP A 183 -17.93 6.10 -9.87
N LEU A 184 -17.33 7.20 -9.42
CA LEU A 184 -16.50 7.24 -8.20
C LEU A 184 -17.25 7.90 -7.03
N THR A 185 -18.58 7.87 -7.04
CA THR A 185 -19.42 8.29 -5.91
C THR A 185 -19.87 7.10 -5.06
N THR A 186 -19.88 5.89 -5.61
CA THR A 186 -20.34 4.67 -4.96
C THR A 186 -19.25 3.60 -4.86
N PRO A 187 -19.25 2.77 -3.80
CA PRO A 187 -18.36 1.62 -3.68
C PRO A 187 -18.58 0.64 -4.83
N PHE A 188 -17.50 -0.04 -5.26
CA PHE A 188 -17.64 -1.09 -6.25
C PHE A 188 -16.74 -2.30 -5.99
N LEU A 189 -17.21 -3.46 -6.44
CA LEU A 189 -16.44 -4.72 -6.43
C LEU A 189 -15.30 -4.66 -7.43
N VAL A 190 -14.11 -5.03 -6.98
CA VAL A 190 -12.89 -5.12 -7.80
C VAL A 190 -12.72 -6.55 -8.29
N GLU A 191 -13.44 -6.88 -9.35
CA GLU A 191 -13.38 -8.22 -9.97
C GLU A 191 -12.05 -8.43 -10.67
N SER A 192 -11.41 -9.58 -10.40
CA SER A 192 -10.12 -9.96 -10.99
C SER A 192 -9.05 -8.86 -10.90
N GLY A 193 -9.09 -8.07 -9.82
CA GLY A 193 -8.20 -6.95 -9.60
C GLY A 193 -7.69 -6.87 -8.17
N TYR A 194 -7.02 -5.75 -7.87
CA TYR A 194 -6.48 -5.45 -6.55
C TYR A 194 -6.53 -3.95 -6.26
N VAL A 195 -6.49 -3.61 -4.99
CA VAL A 195 -6.34 -2.25 -4.46
C VAL A 195 -4.92 -2.04 -3.94
N SER A 196 -4.46 -0.79 -3.94
CA SER A 196 -3.09 -0.46 -3.52
C SER A 196 -2.90 -0.62 -2.03
N SER A 197 -1.80 -1.26 -1.63
CA SER A 197 -1.37 -1.38 -0.24
C SER A 197 -0.83 -0.08 0.38
N ALA A 198 -0.85 1.04 -0.36
CA ALA A 198 -0.57 2.34 0.23
C ALA A 198 -1.61 2.74 1.28
N ALA A 199 -2.88 2.28 1.10
CA ALA A 199 -3.92 2.33 2.10
C ALA A 199 -5.01 1.30 1.77
N PHE A 200 -5.04 0.18 2.47
CA PHE A 200 -6.15 -0.75 2.42
C PHE A 200 -6.42 -1.38 3.80
N MET A 201 -7.67 -1.71 4.06
CA MET A 201 -8.11 -2.29 5.33
C MET A 201 -8.63 -3.71 5.11
N VAL A 202 -8.26 -4.62 6.05
CA VAL A 202 -8.65 -6.03 6.02
C VAL A 202 -9.19 -6.44 7.39
N PRO A 203 -10.20 -7.32 7.49
CA PRO A 203 -10.56 -7.97 8.74
C PRO A 203 -9.40 -8.84 9.24
N ARG A 204 -9.08 -8.77 10.54
CA ARG A 204 -7.98 -9.57 11.12
C ARG A 204 -8.19 -11.08 10.94
N GLU A 205 -9.43 -11.55 11.00
CA GLU A 205 -9.77 -12.95 10.72
C GLU A 205 -9.38 -13.38 9.30
N VAL A 206 -9.66 -12.53 8.30
CA VAL A 206 -9.25 -12.77 6.90
C VAL A 206 -7.72 -12.78 6.79
N ALA A 207 -7.05 -11.83 7.45
CA ALA A 207 -5.59 -11.77 7.45
C ALA A 207 -4.97 -13.03 8.09
N HIS A 208 -5.58 -13.59 9.13
CA HIS A 208 -5.15 -14.87 9.74
C HIS A 208 -5.37 -16.05 8.80
N GLU A 209 -6.51 -16.11 8.12
CA GLU A 209 -6.85 -17.21 7.20
C GLU A 209 -5.94 -17.23 5.97
N VAL A 210 -5.75 -16.07 5.31
CA VAL A 210 -4.91 -15.99 4.11
C VAL A 210 -3.41 -15.93 4.42
N GLY A 211 -3.05 -15.66 5.68
CA GLY A 211 -1.66 -15.58 6.15
C GLY A 211 -0.95 -14.30 5.76
N ASN A 212 0.33 -14.27 6.07
CA ASN A 212 1.20 -13.11 5.95
C ASN A 212 1.41 -12.62 4.51
N LEU A 213 1.82 -11.35 4.36
CA LEU A 213 2.35 -10.82 3.10
C LEU A 213 3.59 -11.63 2.68
N ASP A 214 3.77 -11.85 1.37
CA ASP A 214 4.92 -12.60 0.85
C ASP A 214 6.19 -11.73 0.86
N PRO A 215 7.20 -12.02 1.71
CA PRO A 215 8.39 -11.18 1.85
C PRO A 215 9.32 -11.19 0.62
N ARG A 216 9.08 -12.08 -0.34
CA ARG A 216 9.80 -12.10 -1.61
C ARG A 216 9.29 -11.02 -2.57
N LEU A 217 8.18 -10.37 -2.26
CA LEU A 217 7.54 -9.37 -3.11
C LEU A 217 7.69 -7.98 -2.48
N ALA A 218 8.41 -7.07 -3.13
CA ALA A 218 8.36 -5.64 -2.85
C ALA A 218 7.39 -4.93 -3.82
N TYR A 219 7.31 -5.42 -5.07
CA TYR A 219 6.25 -5.08 -6.02
C TYR A 219 5.25 -6.23 -6.11
N HIS A 220 4.00 -5.93 -6.46
CA HIS A 220 2.90 -6.91 -6.55
C HIS A 220 2.52 -7.58 -5.21
N VAL A 221 2.99 -7.08 -4.07
CA VAL A 221 2.61 -7.59 -2.75
C VAL A 221 1.10 -7.40 -2.50
N ASP A 222 0.57 -6.26 -2.92
CA ASP A 222 -0.85 -5.93 -2.90
C ASP A 222 -1.67 -6.85 -3.83
N ALA A 223 -1.19 -7.05 -5.06
CA ALA A 223 -1.85 -7.96 -6.01
C ALA A 223 -1.83 -9.43 -5.51
N ASP A 224 -0.72 -9.88 -4.92
CA ASP A 224 -0.60 -11.20 -4.32
C ASP A 224 -1.58 -11.38 -3.16
N TYR A 225 -1.67 -10.38 -2.29
CA TYR A 225 -2.51 -10.44 -1.12
C TYR A 225 -4.00 -10.43 -1.48
N CYS A 226 -4.43 -9.49 -2.35
CA CYS A 226 -5.80 -9.45 -2.85
C CYS A 226 -6.18 -10.71 -3.61
N LYS A 227 -5.24 -11.30 -4.38
CA LYS A 227 -5.49 -12.58 -5.08
C LYS A 227 -5.73 -13.72 -4.09
N ARG A 228 -4.94 -13.83 -3.00
CA ARG A 228 -5.13 -14.87 -1.98
C ARG A 228 -6.43 -14.67 -1.21
N ILE A 229 -6.81 -13.43 -0.91
CA ILE A 229 -8.11 -13.08 -0.33
C ILE A 229 -9.26 -13.55 -1.23
N ALA A 230 -9.15 -13.28 -2.54
CA ALA A 230 -10.14 -13.73 -3.50
C ALA A 230 -10.18 -15.26 -3.65
N ASP A 231 -9.02 -15.94 -3.60
CA ASP A 231 -8.94 -17.41 -3.66
C ASP A 231 -9.52 -18.09 -2.39
N ALA A 232 -9.54 -17.38 -1.25
CA ALA A 232 -10.21 -17.81 -0.02
C ALA A 232 -11.73 -17.54 -0.04
N GLY A 233 -12.27 -16.98 -1.13
CA GLY A 233 -13.72 -16.74 -1.32
C GLY A 233 -14.21 -15.36 -0.91
N TYR A 234 -13.34 -14.49 -0.40
CA TYR A 234 -13.69 -13.12 -0.04
C TYR A 234 -13.65 -12.19 -1.23
N LYS A 235 -14.29 -11.03 -1.09
CA LYS A 235 -14.37 -10.00 -2.14
C LYS A 235 -13.43 -8.83 -1.85
N CYS A 236 -12.86 -8.26 -2.91
CA CYS A 236 -12.08 -7.03 -2.86
C CYS A 236 -12.96 -5.85 -3.29
N PHE A 237 -13.00 -4.78 -2.49
CA PHE A 237 -13.80 -3.59 -2.78
C PHE A 237 -12.94 -2.34 -2.86
N TYR A 238 -13.42 -1.37 -3.62
CA TYR A 238 -12.91 -0.01 -3.65
C TYR A 238 -13.98 0.95 -3.16
N LEU A 239 -13.62 1.77 -2.18
CA LEU A 239 -14.47 2.75 -1.54
C LEU A 239 -14.04 4.17 -1.94
N PRO A 240 -14.63 4.76 -2.97
CA PRO A 240 -14.21 6.06 -3.47
C PRO A 240 -14.63 7.23 -2.57
N THR A 241 -15.52 7.02 -1.61
CA THR A 241 -15.95 8.03 -0.62
C THR A 241 -14.93 8.21 0.51
N ALA A 242 -14.14 7.19 0.84
CA ALA A 242 -12.99 7.31 1.73
C ALA A 242 -11.78 7.81 0.93
N THR A 243 -11.16 8.89 1.36
CA THR A 243 -10.08 9.53 0.60
C THR A 243 -8.83 9.73 1.46
N ILE A 244 -7.68 9.33 0.92
CA ILE A 244 -6.35 9.50 1.52
C ILE A 244 -5.43 10.09 0.46
N ILE A 245 -4.64 11.11 0.80
CA ILE A 245 -3.60 11.62 -0.08
C ILE A 245 -2.37 10.73 0.10
N HIS A 246 -1.79 10.26 -1.00
CA HIS A 246 -0.54 9.51 -1.00
C HIS A 246 0.49 10.29 -1.81
N LEU A 247 1.43 10.87 -1.12
CA LEU A 247 2.41 11.79 -1.69
C LEU A 247 3.33 11.11 -2.70
N ASN A 248 3.33 9.76 -2.69
CA ASN A 248 4.11 8.93 -3.59
C ASN A 248 5.58 9.38 -3.60
N HIS A 249 6.07 9.69 -2.40
CA HIS A 249 7.44 10.14 -2.21
C HIS A 249 8.35 8.97 -2.51
N LYS A 250 8.93 8.99 -3.68
CA LYS A 250 9.79 7.91 -4.18
C LYS A 250 11.12 7.93 -3.44
N GLY A 251 11.06 7.84 -2.10
CA GLY A 251 12.16 7.99 -1.18
C GLY A 251 13.44 7.32 -1.68
N GLY A 252 14.35 8.08 -2.27
CA GLY A 252 15.59 7.59 -2.81
C GLY A 252 15.49 6.76 -4.11
N THR A 253 14.32 6.24 -4.50
CA THR A 253 14.15 5.36 -5.68
C THR A 253 14.44 6.09 -7.00
N LEU A 254 14.36 7.42 -7.02
CA LEU A 254 14.68 8.24 -8.19
C LEU A 254 16.00 9.01 -8.05
N ALA A 255 16.74 8.80 -6.96
CA ALA A 255 17.91 9.62 -6.64
C ALA A 255 19.04 9.50 -7.66
N ASN A 256 19.22 8.34 -8.30
CA ASN A 256 20.23 8.14 -9.33
C ASN A 256 19.87 7.01 -10.32
N LEU A 257 20.56 6.96 -11.45
CA LEU A 257 20.36 5.97 -12.52
C LEU A 257 20.44 4.52 -12.01
N ARG A 258 21.37 4.24 -11.13
CA ARG A 258 21.58 2.89 -10.56
C ARG A 258 20.35 2.42 -9.76
N THR A 259 19.78 3.32 -8.96
CA THR A 259 18.60 3.02 -8.15
C THR A 259 17.35 2.81 -9.03
N ARG A 260 17.22 3.63 -10.08
CA ARG A 260 16.13 3.47 -11.08
C ARG A 260 16.24 2.15 -11.83
N PHE A 261 17.43 1.81 -12.31
CA PHE A 261 17.69 0.53 -12.97
C PHE A 261 17.34 -0.66 -12.05
N ARG A 262 17.80 -0.61 -10.79
CA ARG A 262 17.50 -1.64 -9.80
C ARG A 262 15.98 -1.75 -9.56
N SER A 263 15.26 -0.63 -9.47
CA SER A 263 13.80 -0.62 -9.30
C SER A 263 13.06 -1.25 -10.48
N LEU A 264 13.50 -0.98 -11.72
CA LEU A 264 12.94 -1.61 -12.92
C LEU A 264 13.21 -3.11 -12.93
N LEU A 265 14.45 -3.52 -12.67
CA LEU A 265 14.81 -4.94 -12.61
C LEU A 265 14.01 -5.69 -11.52
N MET A 266 13.91 -5.11 -10.33
CA MET A 266 13.15 -5.70 -9.23
C MET A 266 11.66 -5.83 -9.57
N PHE A 267 11.10 -4.88 -10.32
CA PHE A 267 9.71 -5.00 -10.78
C PHE A 267 9.51 -6.23 -11.68
N GLU A 268 10.40 -6.49 -12.64
CA GLU A 268 10.30 -7.65 -13.52
C GLU A 268 10.53 -8.97 -12.77
N VAL A 269 11.50 -9.00 -11.85
CA VAL A 269 11.76 -10.16 -10.98
C VAL A 269 10.51 -10.50 -10.15
N HIS A 270 9.87 -9.50 -9.54
CA HIS A 270 8.68 -9.72 -8.74
C HIS A 270 7.46 -10.06 -9.62
N SER A 271 7.37 -9.54 -10.84
CA SER A 271 6.38 -9.99 -11.83
C SER A 271 6.54 -11.47 -12.16
N TYR A 272 7.79 -11.95 -12.28
CA TYR A 272 8.08 -13.36 -12.50
C TYR A 272 7.74 -14.23 -11.26
N ILE A 273 8.05 -13.77 -10.04
CA ILE A 273 7.69 -14.45 -8.79
C ILE A 273 6.16 -14.58 -8.70
N TYR A 274 5.43 -13.49 -8.96
CA TYR A 274 3.97 -13.49 -8.99
C TYR A 274 3.43 -14.48 -10.02
N TYR A 275 3.95 -14.47 -11.25
CA TYR A 275 3.58 -15.40 -12.31
C TYR A 275 3.79 -16.86 -11.89
N ARG A 276 4.95 -17.16 -11.33
CA ARG A 276 5.29 -18.50 -10.83
C ARG A 276 4.33 -18.97 -9.75
N LYS A 277 3.93 -18.08 -8.87
CA LYS A 277 3.06 -18.39 -7.73
C LYS A 277 1.60 -18.62 -8.14
N HIS A 278 1.06 -17.79 -9.01
CA HIS A 278 -0.37 -17.74 -9.26
C HIS A 278 -0.83 -18.27 -10.63
N ILE A 279 0.03 -18.25 -11.62
CA ILE A 279 -0.35 -18.54 -13.01
C ILE A 279 0.26 -19.86 -13.51
N GLN A 280 1.53 -20.10 -13.20
CA GLN A 280 2.23 -21.28 -13.65
C GLN A 280 1.88 -22.51 -12.80
N ARG A 281 0.92 -23.31 -13.25
CA ARG A 281 0.49 -24.55 -12.54
C ARG A 281 1.29 -25.79 -12.90
N SER A 282 1.97 -25.82 -14.07
CA SER A 282 2.65 -27.02 -14.58
C SER A 282 4.12 -26.73 -14.91
N MET A 283 4.98 -27.68 -14.56
CA MET A 283 6.42 -27.65 -14.91
C MET A 283 6.67 -27.76 -16.42
N TRP A 284 5.74 -28.37 -17.16
CA TRP A 284 5.81 -28.60 -18.59
C TRP A 284 5.18 -27.47 -19.42
N ASN A 285 4.67 -26.40 -18.77
CA ASN A 285 4.10 -25.27 -19.49
C ASN A 285 5.21 -24.50 -20.23
N PRO A 286 5.18 -24.38 -21.58
CA PRO A 286 6.19 -23.68 -22.36
C PRO A 286 6.30 -22.20 -22.02
N MET A 287 5.26 -21.60 -21.44
CA MET A 287 5.28 -20.22 -20.92
C MET A 287 6.36 -19.99 -19.86
N ARG A 288 6.89 -21.06 -19.26
CA ARG A 288 8.04 -20.98 -18.35
C ARG A 288 9.30 -20.36 -19.00
N ILE A 289 9.46 -20.51 -20.30
CA ILE A 289 10.55 -19.94 -21.08
C ILE A 289 10.14 -18.58 -21.68
N PHE A 290 8.93 -18.49 -22.22
CA PHE A 290 8.48 -17.28 -22.91
C PHE A 290 8.20 -16.12 -21.97
N VAL A 291 7.70 -16.35 -20.74
CA VAL A 291 7.43 -15.28 -19.77
C VAL A 291 8.70 -14.58 -19.32
N PRO A 292 9.76 -15.25 -18.85
CA PRO A 292 11.02 -14.56 -18.53
C PRO A 292 11.62 -13.79 -19.70
N LEU A 293 11.54 -14.35 -20.91
CA LEU A 293 12.01 -13.67 -22.12
C LEU A 293 11.17 -12.40 -22.40
N GLY A 294 9.85 -12.49 -22.28
CA GLY A 294 8.96 -11.33 -22.44
C GLY A 294 9.21 -10.24 -21.39
N LEU A 295 9.42 -10.62 -20.13
CA LEU A 295 9.78 -9.69 -19.05
C LEU A 295 11.13 -9.02 -19.30
N PHE A 296 12.11 -9.78 -19.79
CA PHE A 296 13.41 -9.23 -20.17
C PHE A 296 13.30 -8.23 -21.33
N CYS A 297 12.54 -8.54 -22.37
CA CYS A 297 12.27 -7.59 -23.47
C CYS A 297 11.55 -6.34 -22.95
N HIS A 298 10.56 -6.49 -22.08
CA HIS A 298 9.85 -5.37 -21.46
C HIS A 298 10.79 -4.50 -20.62
N PHE A 299 11.69 -5.10 -19.84
CA PHE A 299 12.73 -4.40 -19.10
C PHE A 299 13.62 -3.54 -20.02
N LEU A 300 14.09 -4.10 -21.14
CA LEU A 300 14.90 -3.36 -22.13
C LEU A 300 14.12 -2.17 -22.71
N ILE A 301 12.84 -2.36 -23.04
CA ILE A 301 11.98 -1.27 -23.54
C ILE A 301 11.86 -0.16 -22.50
N LEU A 302 11.67 -0.48 -21.22
CA LEU A 302 11.57 0.53 -20.16
C LEU A 302 12.88 1.29 -19.95
N ILE A 303 14.04 0.62 -20.07
CA ILE A 303 15.36 1.29 -20.01
C ILE A 303 15.53 2.27 -21.15
N VAL A 304 15.25 1.83 -22.38
CA VAL A 304 15.36 2.71 -23.56
C VAL A 304 14.42 3.91 -23.43
N ALA A 305 13.17 3.67 -23.07
CA ALA A 305 12.19 4.74 -22.86
C ALA A 305 12.65 5.75 -21.79
N GLN A 306 13.24 5.28 -20.70
CA GLN A 306 13.79 6.13 -19.65
C GLN A 306 14.98 6.94 -20.15
N ALA A 307 15.92 6.32 -20.85
CA ALA A 307 17.08 7.01 -21.45
C ALA A 307 16.63 8.11 -22.43
N CYS A 308 15.63 7.83 -23.27
CA CYS A 308 15.08 8.82 -24.19
C CYS A 308 14.43 10.00 -23.44
N THR A 309 13.70 9.75 -22.34
CA THR A 309 13.07 10.83 -21.54
C THR A 309 14.11 11.70 -20.84
N GLU A 310 15.19 11.13 -20.34
CA GLU A 310 16.29 11.86 -19.70
C GLU A 310 17.07 12.68 -20.74
N PHE A 311 17.36 12.11 -21.90
CA PHE A 311 18.00 12.82 -22.99
C PHE A 311 17.15 14.02 -23.45
N ALA A 312 15.85 13.83 -23.63
CA ALA A 312 14.94 14.92 -23.99
C ALA A 312 14.86 16.02 -22.93
N ALA A 313 14.89 15.64 -21.62
CA ALA A 313 14.91 16.61 -20.52
C ALA A 313 16.22 17.43 -20.49
N THR A 314 17.36 16.77 -20.70
CA THR A 314 18.68 17.40 -20.79
C THR A 314 18.73 18.35 -21.98
N LEU A 315 18.25 17.94 -23.15
CA LEU A 315 18.19 18.78 -24.33
C LEU A 315 17.33 20.05 -24.12
N ARG A 316 16.17 19.88 -23.46
CA ARG A 316 15.31 21.02 -23.10
C ARG A 316 15.98 21.99 -22.11
N SER A 317 16.80 21.50 -21.19
CA SER A 317 17.54 22.35 -20.24
C SER A 317 18.65 23.16 -20.97
N PHE A 318 19.29 22.59 -21.98
CA PHE A 318 20.27 23.30 -22.82
C PHE A 318 19.63 24.34 -23.74
N LEU A 319 18.40 24.09 -24.22
CA LEU A 319 17.68 24.97 -25.14
C LEU A 319 16.89 26.08 -24.44
N ARG A 320 16.76 26.06 -23.08
CA ARG A 320 16.17 27.19 -22.37
C ARG A 320 17.14 28.38 -22.40
N PRO A 321 16.73 29.54 -22.96
CA PRO A 321 17.56 30.73 -22.89
C PRO A 321 17.82 31.09 -21.45
N LYS A 322 19.08 31.33 -21.07
CA LYS A 322 19.44 31.94 -19.80
C LYS A 322 18.65 33.23 -19.70
N ALA A 323 17.70 33.32 -18.74
CA ALA A 323 17.05 34.58 -18.43
C ALA A 323 18.19 35.58 -18.17
N SER A 324 18.33 36.57 -19.04
CA SER A 324 19.25 37.70 -18.86
C SER A 324 18.77 38.45 -17.62
N GLY A 325 19.54 38.32 -16.53
CA GLY A 325 19.35 39.17 -15.36
C GLY A 325 19.52 40.63 -15.75
N HIS A 326 18.51 41.41 -15.50
CA HIS A 326 18.56 42.86 -15.34
C HIS A 326 18.09 43.15 -13.91
#